data_8d9f0bca95d0ed5adf4e2534549fcee5
#
_entry.id   8d9f0bca95d0ed5adf4e2534549fcee5
#
_cell.length_a   1.000
_cell.length_b   1.000
_cell.length_c   1.000
_cell.angle_alpha   90.00
_cell.angle_beta   90.00
_cell.angle_gamma   90.00
#
_symmetry.space_group_name_H-M   'P 1'
#
loop_
_entity.id
_entity.type
_entity.pdbx_description
1 polymer ?
#
loop_
_entity_poly.entity_id
_entity_poly.type
_entity_poly.pdbx_seq_one_letter_code
_entity_poly.pdbx_strand_id
1 'polypeptide(L)'
;MDAGSGRILYQKDADLRLPPASTTKIMTAILTLESGHQLGESLTVSKDATRMPPTKLYLRPGQTMTIEELLYGIMLASANDASIVLAEGLGGSVEHFTELMTKKAHELGATNSNFTNPHGLTAVDHYSTARDLAILFRYAMRNALFREIVQTKFSSVSSTAVVRKKLVPRRISVRNHNRLLWDFDGAIGGKTGYTMAAQKCFVGAVQRNGVTLIVSILGARDQWGDAKRLLEYGFNNYETLKTAASPAAKNASGEAPLGARGERLSGLTILPQELRAKPADGYILQVASFRERDRAEQLARQIREKGFDSSVEPFVPARGDSSFRVRVGPYAELIAAQEAAQEIFAKSGHRVLILPPQTPRDAS
;
A
#
# COMPACT_ATOMS: atom_id res chain seq x y z
N MET A 1 -10.33 -13.62 1.16
CA MET A 1 -11.55 -13.59 0.28
C MET A 1 -11.50 -14.80 -0.65
N ASP A 2 -12.59 -15.50 -0.83
CA ASP A 2 -12.76 -16.46 -1.92
C ASP A 2 -12.97 -15.70 -3.24
N ALA A 3 -12.14 -15.95 -4.24
CA ALA A 3 -12.22 -15.23 -5.50
C ALA A 3 -13.48 -15.57 -6.31
N GLY A 4 -13.97 -16.80 -6.24
CA GLY A 4 -15.16 -17.24 -6.94
C GLY A 4 -16.42 -16.50 -6.48
N SER A 5 -16.76 -16.64 -5.21
CA SER A 5 -17.97 -16.05 -4.63
C SER A 5 -17.81 -14.59 -4.20
N GLY A 6 -16.60 -14.11 -3.95
CA GLY A 6 -16.33 -12.81 -3.32
C GLY A 6 -16.50 -12.80 -1.80
N ARG A 7 -16.76 -13.96 -1.22
CA ARG A 7 -16.98 -14.10 0.22
C ARG A 7 -15.72 -13.79 1.02
N ILE A 8 -15.86 -13.02 2.09
CA ILE A 8 -14.78 -12.79 3.04
C ILE A 8 -14.71 -13.99 4.00
N LEU A 9 -13.56 -14.70 3.97
CA LEU A 9 -13.32 -15.86 4.81
C LEU A 9 -12.71 -15.48 6.16
N TYR A 10 -11.89 -14.42 6.19
CA TYR A 10 -11.29 -13.85 7.39
C TYR A 10 -11.12 -12.35 7.21
N GLN A 11 -11.30 -11.59 8.29
CA GLN A 11 -11.03 -10.16 8.29
C GLN A 11 -10.53 -9.68 9.66
N LYS A 12 -9.62 -8.71 9.61
CA LYS A 12 -9.16 -7.95 10.76
C LYS A 12 -8.97 -6.51 10.30
N ASP A 13 -9.69 -5.58 10.92
CA ASP A 13 -9.65 -4.15 10.59
C ASP A 13 -9.76 -3.89 9.08
N ALA A 14 -10.59 -4.71 8.39
CA ALA A 14 -10.61 -4.79 6.93
C ALA A 14 -11.11 -3.51 6.27
N ASP A 15 -11.85 -2.68 7.00
CA ASP A 15 -12.45 -1.42 6.54
C ASP A 15 -11.68 -0.18 7.04
N LEU A 16 -10.54 -0.39 7.72
CA LEU A 16 -9.68 0.70 8.15
C LEU A 16 -9.04 1.37 6.93
N ARG A 17 -9.26 2.68 6.78
CA ARG A 17 -8.67 3.50 5.72
C ARG A 17 -7.20 3.72 6.00
N LEU A 18 -6.35 3.25 5.11
CA LEU A 18 -4.89 3.34 5.21
C LEU A 18 -4.30 3.78 3.86
N PRO A 19 -3.12 4.40 3.84
CA PRO A 19 -2.39 4.63 2.60
C PRO A 19 -2.08 3.29 1.92
N PRO A 20 -2.51 3.08 0.66
CA PRO A 20 -2.38 1.80 -0.01
C PRO A 20 -0.99 1.57 -0.63
N ALA A 21 -0.13 2.58 -0.65
CA ALA A 21 1.12 2.56 -1.39
C ALA A 21 0.90 2.09 -2.85
N SER A 22 1.88 1.41 -3.44
CA SER A 22 1.80 0.96 -4.83
C SER A 22 0.76 -0.11 -5.13
N THR A 23 -0.04 -0.58 -4.16
CA THR A 23 -1.24 -1.38 -4.48
C THR A 23 -2.30 -0.55 -5.21
N THR A 24 -2.24 0.79 -5.13
CA THR A 24 -2.97 1.77 -5.97
C THR A 24 -2.89 1.42 -7.47
N LYS A 25 -1.75 0.90 -7.92
CA LYS A 25 -1.52 0.59 -9.35
C LYS A 25 -2.45 -0.51 -9.89
N ILE A 26 -3.11 -1.26 -9.02
CA ILE A 26 -4.19 -2.16 -9.42
C ILE A 26 -5.34 -1.35 -10.06
N MET A 27 -5.73 -0.22 -9.43
CA MET A 27 -6.78 0.64 -9.98
C MET A 27 -6.32 1.35 -11.26
N THR A 28 -5.07 1.79 -11.33
CA THR A 28 -4.46 2.33 -12.55
C THR A 28 -4.52 1.31 -13.69
N ALA A 29 -4.18 0.03 -13.42
CA ALA A 29 -4.26 -1.02 -14.41
C ALA A 29 -5.70 -1.33 -14.84
N ILE A 30 -6.68 -1.32 -13.93
CA ILE A 30 -8.10 -1.50 -14.26
C ILE A 30 -8.54 -0.43 -15.27
N LEU A 31 -8.33 0.85 -14.99
CA LEU A 31 -8.72 1.93 -15.90
C LEU A 31 -7.98 1.86 -17.23
N THR A 32 -6.69 1.51 -17.21
CA THR A 32 -5.91 1.34 -18.44
C THR A 32 -6.50 0.25 -19.34
N LEU A 33 -6.86 -0.89 -18.76
CA LEU A 33 -7.44 -2.02 -19.49
C LEU A 33 -8.86 -1.77 -20.00
N GLU A 34 -9.56 -0.82 -19.39
CA GLU A 34 -10.95 -0.43 -19.75
C GLU A 34 -11.02 0.91 -20.51
N SER A 35 -9.88 1.52 -20.82
CA SER A 35 -9.82 2.83 -21.48
C SER A 35 -10.35 2.84 -22.91
N GLY A 36 -10.53 1.68 -23.54
CA GLY A 36 -10.89 1.55 -24.94
C GLY A 36 -9.73 1.74 -25.93
N HIS A 37 -8.55 2.13 -25.46
CA HIS A 37 -7.34 2.27 -26.27
C HIS A 37 -6.76 0.91 -26.63
N GLN A 38 -6.09 0.83 -27.79
CA GLN A 38 -5.38 -0.38 -28.17
C GLN A 38 -4.09 -0.52 -27.36
N LEU A 39 -3.79 -1.72 -26.88
CA LEU A 39 -2.60 -2.00 -26.06
C LEU A 39 -1.27 -1.67 -26.76
N GLY A 40 -1.24 -1.76 -28.09
CA GLY A 40 -0.08 -1.40 -28.92
C GLY A 40 0.06 0.10 -29.17
N GLU A 41 -0.92 0.92 -28.77
CA GLU A 41 -0.82 2.37 -28.88
C GLU A 41 0.31 2.92 -28.01
N SER A 42 1.07 3.86 -28.56
CA SER A 42 2.23 4.44 -27.89
C SER A 42 1.87 5.76 -27.23
N LEU A 43 2.18 5.88 -25.94
CA LEU A 43 2.03 7.11 -25.18
C LEU A 43 3.39 7.82 -25.03
N THR A 44 3.37 9.15 -25.03
CA THR A 44 4.58 9.97 -24.91
C THR A 44 4.87 10.30 -23.46
N VAL A 45 6.12 10.13 -23.08
CA VAL A 45 6.62 10.44 -21.73
C VAL A 45 6.76 11.95 -21.53
N SER A 46 6.02 12.51 -20.61
CA SER A 46 6.10 13.92 -20.22
C SER A 46 7.35 14.25 -19.36
N LYS A 47 7.65 15.52 -19.20
CA LYS A 47 8.69 15.96 -18.25
C LYS A 47 8.30 15.63 -16.81
N ASP A 48 7.01 15.74 -16.48
CA ASP A 48 6.52 15.52 -15.10
C ASP A 48 6.56 14.05 -14.71
N ALA A 49 6.23 13.14 -15.62
CA ALA A 49 6.43 11.72 -15.42
C ALA A 49 7.88 11.37 -15.02
N THR A 50 8.87 12.02 -15.65
CA THR A 50 10.28 11.73 -15.38
C THR A 50 10.79 12.23 -14.02
N ARG A 51 10.08 13.20 -13.40
CA ARG A 51 10.43 13.76 -12.09
C ARG A 51 9.99 12.87 -10.92
N MET A 52 9.18 11.85 -11.20
CA MET A 52 8.67 10.96 -10.14
C MET A 52 9.82 10.31 -9.36
N PRO A 53 9.69 10.20 -8.02
CA PRO A 53 10.66 9.47 -7.22
C PRO A 53 10.59 7.96 -7.51
N PRO A 54 11.64 7.19 -7.18
CA PRO A 54 11.64 5.73 -7.30
C PRO A 54 10.48 5.07 -6.50
N THR A 55 10.03 3.89 -6.95
CA THR A 55 10.53 3.05 -8.05
C THR A 55 10.05 3.57 -9.41
N LYS A 56 10.89 3.44 -10.46
CA LYS A 56 10.57 3.93 -11.80
C LYS A 56 11.41 3.22 -12.86
N LEU A 57 11.01 3.33 -14.14
CA LEU A 57 11.73 2.79 -15.31
C LEU A 57 12.86 3.73 -15.75
N TYR A 58 12.98 4.91 -15.13
CA TYR A 58 13.93 5.95 -15.53
C TYR A 58 13.71 6.39 -16.99
N LEU A 59 12.45 6.66 -17.31
CA LEU A 59 12.03 7.16 -18.61
C LEU A 59 12.58 8.57 -18.83
N ARG A 60 12.73 8.96 -20.09
CA ARG A 60 13.21 10.29 -20.50
C ARG A 60 12.11 11.04 -21.22
N PRO A 61 12.01 12.38 -21.09
CA PRO A 61 11.01 13.17 -21.78
C PRO A 61 11.04 12.95 -23.29
N GLY A 62 9.88 12.84 -23.92
CA GLY A 62 9.74 12.62 -25.37
C GLY A 62 9.99 11.18 -25.84
N GLN A 63 10.34 10.25 -24.95
CA GLN A 63 10.28 8.82 -25.28
C GLN A 63 8.83 8.35 -25.42
N THR A 64 8.63 7.28 -26.16
CA THR A 64 7.32 6.61 -26.25
C THR A 64 7.40 5.19 -25.73
N MET A 65 6.31 4.71 -25.16
CA MET A 65 6.10 3.30 -24.76
C MET A 65 4.68 2.89 -25.11
N THR A 66 4.48 1.63 -25.47
CA THR A 66 3.13 1.11 -25.65
C THR A 66 2.39 1.02 -24.31
N ILE A 67 1.06 1.06 -24.35
CA ILE A 67 0.21 0.89 -23.17
C ILE A 67 0.49 -0.44 -22.49
N GLU A 68 0.68 -1.50 -23.24
CA GLU A 68 1.03 -2.83 -22.71
C GLU A 68 2.36 -2.81 -21.96
N GLU A 69 3.41 -2.22 -22.53
CA GLU A 69 4.73 -2.11 -21.87
C GLU A 69 4.67 -1.27 -20.59
N LEU A 70 3.85 -0.22 -20.59
CA LEU A 70 3.59 0.60 -19.38
C LEU A 70 2.87 -0.22 -18.31
N LEU A 71 1.89 -1.08 -18.68
CA LEU A 71 1.22 -1.99 -17.73
C LEU A 71 2.21 -2.98 -17.10
N TYR A 72 3.09 -3.59 -17.90
CA TYR A 72 4.18 -4.42 -17.36
C TYR A 72 5.08 -3.62 -16.42
N GLY A 73 5.41 -2.39 -16.77
CA GLY A 73 6.23 -1.49 -15.94
C GLY A 73 5.59 -1.19 -14.59
N ILE A 74 4.30 -0.85 -14.56
CA ILE A 74 3.61 -0.51 -13.29
C ILE A 74 3.36 -1.73 -12.41
N MET A 75 3.08 -2.90 -13.00
CA MET A 75 2.73 -4.07 -12.21
C MET A 75 3.95 -4.85 -11.72
N LEU A 76 4.99 -5.05 -12.54
CA LEU A 76 6.19 -5.80 -12.17
C LEU A 76 7.19 -4.94 -11.40
N ALA A 77 7.63 -3.82 -12.01
CA ALA A 77 8.65 -2.93 -11.44
C ALA A 77 8.07 -1.83 -10.54
N SER A 78 6.73 -1.75 -10.43
CA SER A 78 6.06 -0.72 -9.62
C SER A 78 6.39 0.72 -10.06
N ALA A 79 6.58 0.94 -11.35
CA ALA A 79 7.10 2.17 -11.93
C ALA A 79 6.15 3.37 -11.74
N ASN A 80 6.59 4.40 -11.01
CA ASN A 80 5.81 5.60 -10.76
C ASN A 80 5.73 6.48 -12.01
N ASP A 81 6.83 6.63 -12.74
CA ASP A 81 6.90 7.36 -14.01
C ASP A 81 5.93 6.78 -15.06
N ALA A 82 5.90 5.46 -15.22
CA ALA A 82 4.96 4.79 -16.11
C ALA A 82 3.49 5.00 -15.70
N SER A 83 3.20 5.08 -14.39
CA SER A 83 1.84 5.38 -13.91
C SER A 83 1.36 6.77 -14.31
N ILE A 84 2.26 7.77 -14.28
CA ILE A 84 1.96 9.13 -14.74
C ILE A 84 1.72 9.15 -16.24
N VAL A 85 2.57 8.48 -17.04
CA VAL A 85 2.40 8.40 -18.50
C VAL A 85 1.03 7.81 -18.87
N LEU A 86 0.59 6.75 -18.18
CA LEU A 86 -0.74 6.19 -18.37
C LEU A 86 -1.84 7.18 -18.00
N ALA A 87 -1.72 7.85 -16.86
CA ALA A 87 -2.73 8.79 -16.40
C ALA A 87 -2.89 9.99 -17.34
N GLU A 88 -1.77 10.59 -17.77
CA GLU A 88 -1.77 11.70 -18.72
C GLU A 88 -2.30 11.29 -20.10
N GLY A 89 -1.83 10.15 -20.61
CA GLY A 89 -2.18 9.69 -21.95
C GLY A 89 -3.62 9.20 -22.10
N LEU A 90 -4.18 8.57 -21.06
CA LEU A 90 -5.52 7.99 -21.11
C LEU A 90 -6.58 8.89 -20.46
N GLY A 91 -6.20 9.71 -19.48
CA GLY A 91 -7.11 10.64 -18.80
C GLY A 91 -7.02 12.07 -19.28
N GLY A 92 -6.04 12.41 -20.13
CA GLY A 92 -5.76 13.78 -20.53
C GLY A 92 -5.05 14.61 -19.45
N SER A 93 -5.28 14.31 -18.17
CA SER A 93 -4.52 14.82 -17.02
C SER A 93 -4.48 13.80 -15.87
N VAL A 94 -3.54 13.97 -14.95
CA VAL A 94 -3.43 13.13 -13.75
C VAL A 94 -4.66 13.33 -12.87
N GLU A 95 -5.12 14.55 -12.70
CA GLU A 95 -6.28 14.91 -11.88
C GLU A 95 -7.53 14.20 -12.36
N HIS A 96 -7.84 14.34 -13.65
CA HIS A 96 -9.02 13.70 -14.23
C HIS A 96 -8.92 12.16 -14.15
N PHE A 97 -7.74 11.60 -14.42
CA PHE A 97 -7.54 10.16 -14.30
C PHE A 97 -7.81 9.66 -12.88
N THR A 98 -7.40 10.41 -11.85
CA THR A 98 -7.61 10.02 -10.44
C THR A 98 -9.07 10.17 -10.01
N GLU A 99 -9.81 11.11 -10.55
CA GLU A 99 -11.27 11.18 -10.41
C GLU A 99 -11.94 9.93 -10.98
N LEU A 100 -11.55 9.53 -12.20
CA LEU A 100 -12.02 8.29 -12.81
C LEU A 100 -11.64 7.05 -11.98
N MET A 101 -10.42 7.00 -11.40
CA MET A 101 -10.01 5.91 -10.49
C MET A 101 -10.95 5.79 -9.30
N THR A 102 -11.26 6.89 -8.62
CA THR A 102 -12.13 6.92 -7.45
C THR A 102 -13.56 6.54 -7.82
N LYS A 103 -14.09 7.14 -8.89
CA LYS A 103 -15.44 6.81 -9.42
C LYS A 103 -15.56 5.31 -9.73
N LYS A 104 -14.62 4.77 -10.50
CA LYS A 104 -14.62 3.37 -10.88
C LYS A 104 -14.48 2.44 -9.67
N ALA A 105 -13.66 2.79 -8.70
CA ALA A 105 -13.55 2.01 -7.46
C ALA A 105 -14.90 1.91 -6.75
N HIS A 106 -15.62 3.01 -6.62
CA HIS A 106 -16.95 3.04 -6.00
C HIS A 106 -17.97 2.23 -6.80
N GLU A 107 -17.98 2.31 -8.12
CA GLU A 107 -18.82 1.49 -9.01
C GLU A 107 -18.57 -0.03 -8.80
N LEU A 108 -17.34 -0.40 -8.50
CA LEU A 108 -16.96 -1.79 -8.23
C LEU A 108 -17.26 -2.24 -6.78
N GLY A 109 -17.77 -1.35 -5.93
CA GLY A 109 -18.09 -1.62 -4.53
C GLY A 109 -16.95 -1.35 -3.55
N ALA A 110 -15.83 -0.77 -4.01
CA ALA A 110 -14.71 -0.33 -3.18
C ALA A 110 -14.94 1.11 -2.67
N THR A 111 -15.98 1.29 -1.86
CA THR A 111 -16.53 2.60 -1.48
C THR A 111 -15.74 3.34 -0.40
N ASN A 112 -14.78 2.67 0.24
CA ASN A 112 -13.87 3.26 1.21
C ASN A 112 -12.48 3.56 0.61
N SER A 113 -12.43 3.85 -0.68
CA SER A 113 -11.20 4.19 -1.41
C SER A 113 -11.31 5.56 -2.04
N ASN A 114 -10.24 6.33 -1.97
CA ASN A 114 -10.08 7.60 -2.67
C ASN A 114 -8.66 7.68 -3.24
N PHE A 115 -8.55 7.97 -4.53
CA PHE A 115 -7.28 8.00 -5.24
C PHE A 115 -6.98 9.42 -5.71
N THR A 116 -5.89 10.01 -5.22
CA THR A 116 -5.42 11.35 -5.61
C THR A 116 -4.15 11.31 -6.47
N ASN A 117 -3.64 10.11 -6.74
CA ASN A 117 -2.53 9.88 -7.65
C ASN A 117 -2.56 8.45 -8.20
N PRO A 118 -1.94 8.18 -9.40
CA PRO A 118 -2.02 6.87 -10.04
C PRO A 118 -0.94 5.87 -9.59
N HIS A 119 -0.02 6.28 -8.70
CA HIS A 119 1.16 5.49 -8.33
C HIS A 119 1.18 5.03 -6.88
N GLY A 120 0.42 5.67 -5.97
CA GLY A 120 0.31 5.29 -4.57
C GLY A 120 1.38 5.88 -3.64
N LEU A 121 2.08 6.93 -4.05
CA LEU A 121 2.86 7.72 -3.09
C LEU A 121 1.88 8.39 -2.11
N THR A 122 2.28 8.47 -0.86
CA THR A 122 1.45 9.04 0.20
C THR A 122 1.10 10.49 -0.12
N ALA A 123 -0.18 10.79 -0.12
CA ALA A 123 -0.74 12.12 -0.34
C ALA A 123 -1.97 12.30 0.56
N VAL A 124 -2.38 13.54 0.74
CA VAL A 124 -3.63 13.86 1.45
C VAL A 124 -4.79 13.18 0.74
N ASP A 125 -5.71 12.63 1.49
CA ASP A 125 -6.91 11.93 1.00
C ASP A 125 -6.65 10.76 0.03
N HIS A 126 -5.41 10.23 0.00
CA HIS A 126 -5.07 9.03 -0.77
C HIS A 126 -5.12 7.80 0.11
N TYR A 127 -6.24 7.11 0.11
CA TYR A 127 -6.49 5.96 0.98
C TYR A 127 -7.29 4.84 0.30
N SER A 128 -7.20 3.66 0.88
CA SER A 128 -8.03 2.49 0.57
C SER A 128 -8.16 1.61 1.81
N THR A 129 -8.84 0.48 1.69
CA THR A 129 -8.98 -0.51 2.74
C THR A 129 -8.53 -1.89 2.25
N ALA A 130 -8.23 -2.81 3.17
CA ALA A 130 -7.88 -4.18 2.80
C ALA A 130 -9.03 -4.87 2.06
N ARG A 131 -10.28 -4.58 2.44
CA ARG A 131 -11.48 -5.08 1.75
C ARG A 131 -11.56 -4.55 0.32
N ASP A 132 -11.46 -3.24 0.15
CA ASP A 132 -11.60 -2.59 -1.14
C ASP A 132 -10.54 -3.06 -2.13
N LEU A 133 -9.27 -3.14 -1.68
CA LEU A 133 -8.20 -3.66 -2.53
C LEU A 133 -8.41 -5.12 -2.91
N ALA A 134 -8.99 -5.96 -2.04
CA ALA A 134 -9.36 -7.32 -2.39
C ALA A 134 -10.46 -7.36 -3.45
N ILE A 135 -11.46 -6.47 -3.37
CA ILE A 135 -12.53 -6.30 -4.37
C ILE A 135 -11.93 -5.88 -5.71
N LEU A 136 -11.10 -4.83 -5.73
CA LEU A 136 -10.45 -4.32 -6.93
C LEU A 136 -9.55 -5.37 -7.57
N PHE A 137 -8.75 -6.08 -6.78
CA PHE A 137 -7.88 -7.14 -7.29
C PHE A 137 -8.69 -8.31 -7.85
N ARG A 138 -9.76 -8.74 -7.16
CA ARG A 138 -10.69 -9.75 -7.66
C ARG A 138 -11.28 -9.36 -9.00
N TYR A 139 -11.67 -8.11 -9.16
CA TYR A 139 -12.20 -7.59 -10.41
C TYR A 139 -11.13 -7.62 -11.52
N ALA A 140 -9.94 -7.08 -11.25
CA ALA A 140 -8.83 -7.05 -12.21
C ALA A 140 -8.44 -8.45 -12.70
N MET A 141 -8.49 -9.45 -11.81
CA MET A 141 -8.19 -10.85 -12.13
C MET A 141 -9.19 -11.49 -13.12
N ARG A 142 -10.28 -10.85 -13.50
CA ARG A 142 -11.17 -11.29 -14.60
C ARG A 142 -10.55 -11.01 -15.96
N ASN A 143 -9.71 -10.00 -16.10
CA ASN A 143 -9.02 -9.66 -17.33
C ASN A 143 -7.86 -10.64 -17.59
N ALA A 144 -7.78 -11.22 -18.78
CA ALA A 144 -6.77 -12.22 -19.13
C ALA A 144 -5.35 -11.63 -19.12
N LEU A 145 -5.17 -10.44 -19.70
CA LEU A 145 -3.87 -9.78 -19.74
C LEU A 145 -3.41 -9.37 -18.32
N PHE A 146 -4.32 -8.89 -17.46
CA PHE A 146 -3.97 -8.59 -16.08
C PHE A 146 -3.44 -9.83 -15.36
N ARG A 147 -4.11 -10.98 -15.51
CA ARG A 147 -3.64 -12.26 -14.93
C ARG A 147 -2.25 -12.64 -15.45
N GLU A 148 -2.03 -12.52 -16.75
CA GLU A 148 -0.74 -12.79 -17.36
C GLU A 148 0.36 -11.91 -16.76
N ILE A 149 0.14 -10.60 -16.72
CA ILE A 149 1.11 -9.63 -16.21
C ILE A 149 1.46 -9.94 -14.74
N VAL A 150 0.47 -10.13 -13.86
CA VAL A 150 0.74 -10.30 -12.42
C VAL A 150 1.38 -11.66 -12.09
N GLN A 151 1.26 -12.66 -12.96
CA GLN A 151 1.94 -13.96 -12.86
C GLN A 151 3.37 -13.92 -13.41
N THR A 152 3.66 -12.99 -14.31
CA THR A 152 4.97 -12.87 -14.95
C THR A 152 6.05 -12.53 -13.92
N LYS A 153 7.09 -13.37 -13.84
CA LYS A 153 8.21 -13.18 -12.91
C LYS A 153 9.22 -12.15 -13.42
N PHE A 154 9.53 -12.20 -14.70
CA PHE A 154 10.46 -11.31 -15.38
C PHE A 154 9.91 -10.98 -16.76
N SER A 155 10.15 -9.75 -17.21
CA SER A 155 9.86 -9.32 -18.57
C SER A 155 10.88 -8.28 -19.03
N SER A 156 10.83 -7.92 -20.30
CA SER A 156 11.60 -6.82 -20.87
C SER A 156 10.64 -5.90 -21.59
N VAL A 157 10.61 -4.63 -21.20
CA VAL A 157 9.83 -3.57 -21.84
C VAL A 157 10.77 -2.64 -22.62
N SER A 158 10.25 -1.94 -23.62
CA SER A 158 11.03 -1.06 -24.46
C SER A 158 10.49 0.36 -24.43
N SER A 159 11.34 1.35 -24.28
CA SER A 159 11.00 2.74 -24.57
C SER A 159 11.74 3.20 -25.82
N THR A 160 11.08 3.97 -26.67
CA THR A 160 11.66 4.44 -27.93
C THR A 160 11.90 5.94 -27.88
N ALA A 161 13.09 6.37 -28.27
CA ALA A 161 13.46 7.79 -28.41
C ALA A 161 13.72 8.14 -29.87
N VAL A 162 13.48 9.37 -30.25
CA VAL A 162 13.93 9.93 -31.54
C VAL A 162 15.29 10.61 -31.34
N VAL A 163 16.36 10.02 -31.89
CA VAL A 163 17.73 10.55 -31.83
C VAL A 163 18.21 10.77 -33.25
N ARG A 164 18.52 12.04 -33.62
CA ARG A 164 18.96 12.41 -34.98
C ARG A 164 18.04 11.85 -36.08
N LYS A 165 16.72 12.00 -35.89
CA LYS A 165 15.65 11.48 -36.79
C LYS A 165 15.58 9.95 -36.92
N LYS A 166 16.24 9.20 -36.05
CA LYS A 166 16.16 7.72 -35.98
C LYS A 166 15.45 7.30 -34.71
N LEU A 167 14.60 6.25 -34.83
CA LEU A 167 13.97 5.60 -33.68
C LEU A 167 15.02 4.71 -33.00
N VAL A 168 15.29 4.96 -31.73
CA VAL A 168 16.28 4.22 -30.94
C VAL A 168 15.53 3.56 -29.77
N PRO A 169 15.33 2.24 -29.78
CA PRO A 169 14.73 1.52 -28.69
C PRO A 169 15.72 1.35 -27.53
N ARG A 170 15.22 1.47 -26.29
CA ARG A 170 15.93 1.13 -25.06
C ARG A 170 15.19 0.00 -24.36
N ARG A 171 15.80 -1.16 -24.24
CA ARG A 171 15.27 -2.27 -23.44
C ARG A 171 15.49 -2.04 -21.95
N ILE A 172 14.46 -2.37 -21.16
CA ILE A 172 14.44 -2.23 -19.71
C ILE A 172 13.93 -3.55 -19.12
N SER A 173 14.79 -4.24 -18.38
CA SER A 173 14.37 -5.46 -17.67
C SER A 173 13.51 -5.08 -16.46
N VAL A 174 12.38 -5.76 -16.31
CA VAL A 174 11.46 -5.59 -15.19
C VAL A 174 11.27 -6.91 -14.45
N ARG A 175 11.28 -6.83 -13.12
CA ARG A 175 11.12 -7.98 -12.23
C ARG A 175 9.90 -7.76 -11.34
N ASN A 176 9.11 -8.82 -11.20
CA ASN A 176 7.99 -8.79 -10.26
C ASN A 176 8.47 -8.78 -8.82
N HIS A 177 7.89 -7.91 -8.00
CA HIS A 177 8.23 -7.79 -6.59
C HIS A 177 7.46 -8.77 -5.69
N ASN A 178 6.50 -9.51 -6.23
CA ASN A 178 5.72 -10.50 -5.49
C ASN A 178 6.55 -11.77 -5.22
N ARG A 179 7.08 -11.92 -4.02
CA ARG A 179 7.89 -13.09 -3.62
C ARG A 179 7.13 -14.40 -3.66
N LEU A 180 5.81 -14.39 -3.42
CA LEU A 180 5.02 -15.63 -3.42
C LEU A 180 5.11 -16.38 -4.74
N LEU A 181 5.37 -15.71 -5.86
CA LEU A 181 5.56 -16.36 -7.16
C LEU A 181 6.77 -17.33 -7.20
N TRP A 182 7.70 -17.21 -6.26
CA TRP A 182 8.91 -18.04 -6.19
C TRP A 182 8.87 -19.07 -5.07
N ASP A 183 8.20 -18.75 -3.95
CA ASP A 183 8.36 -19.48 -2.71
C ASP A 183 7.03 -19.89 -2.05
N PHE A 184 5.90 -19.81 -2.80
CA PHE A 184 4.59 -20.24 -2.31
C PHE A 184 3.79 -20.95 -3.38
N ASP A 185 3.47 -22.23 -3.15
CA ASP A 185 2.77 -23.07 -4.10
C ASP A 185 1.39 -22.53 -4.45
N GLY A 186 1.07 -22.56 -5.76
CA GLY A 186 -0.20 -22.07 -6.30
C GLY A 186 -0.30 -20.56 -6.42
N ALA A 187 0.74 -19.77 -6.15
CA ALA A 187 0.71 -18.32 -6.32
C ALA A 187 0.49 -17.91 -7.78
N ILE A 188 -0.58 -17.14 -8.03
CA ILE A 188 -0.99 -16.72 -9.37
C ILE A 188 -0.93 -15.21 -9.59
N GLY A 189 -0.27 -14.47 -8.72
CA GLY A 189 -0.01 -13.06 -8.93
C GLY A 189 -0.32 -12.18 -7.73
N GLY A 190 0.02 -10.90 -7.87
CA GLY A 190 -0.22 -9.91 -6.82
C GLY A 190 0.53 -8.62 -7.04
N LYS A 191 0.25 -7.63 -6.19
CA LYS A 191 0.92 -6.34 -6.18
C LYS A 191 1.39 -5.97 -4.78
N THR A 192 2.66 -5.59 -4.68
CA THR A 192 3.26 -5.06 -3.45
C THR A 192 3.15 -3.55 -3.37
N GLY A 193 3.17 -3.01 -2.16
CA GLY A 193 3.29 -1.59 -1.90
C GLY A 193 4.15 -1.32 -0.67
N TYR A 194 4.87 -0.21 -0.70
CA TYR A 194 5.58 0.30 0.46
C TYR A 194 5.76 1.82 0.37
N THR A 195 5.42 2.51 1.42
CA THR A 195 5.90 3.85 1.76
C THR A 195 6.15 3.88 3.27
N MET A 196 6.84 4.88 3.77
CA MET A 196 7.04 5.00 5.23
C MET A 196 5.72 5.08 6.00
N ALA A 197 4.73 5.80 5.46
CA ALA A 197 3.42 5.95 6.08
C ALA A 197 2.56 4.69 5.91
N ALA A 198 2.58 4.07 4.72
CA ALA A 198 1.77 2.88 4.44
C ALA A 198 2.35 1.60 5.05
N GLN A 199 3.63 1.58 5.43
CA GLN A 199 4.36 0.36 5.75
C GLN A 199 4.27 -0.66 4.59
N LYS A 200 4.37 -1.95 4.85
CA LYS A 200 4.31 -2.98 3.83
C LYS A 200 2.86 -3.33 3.48
N CYS A 201 2.51 -3.26 2.21
CA CYS A 201 1.20 -3.59 1.65
C CYS A 201 1.33 -4.71 0.61
N PHE A 202 0.35 -5.58 0.55
CA PHE A 202 0.29 -6.65 -0.43
C PHE A 202 -1.16 -7.04 -0.74
N VAL A 203 -1.45 -7.22 -2.01
CA VAL A 203 -2.68 -7.87 -2.48
C VAL A 203 -2.30 -8.92 -3.49
N GLY A 204 -2.81 -10.14 -3.36
CA GLY A 204 -2.46 -11.21 -4.29
C GLY A 204 -3.39 -12.41 -4.19
N ALA A 205 -3.26 -13.32 -5.14
CA ALA A 205 -4.07 -14.53 -5.22
C ALA A 205 -3.21 -15.79 -5.31
N VAL A 206 -3.77 -16.86 -4.76
CA VAL A 206 -3.21 -18.21 -4.80
C VAL A 206 -4.33 -19.16 -5.17
N GLN A 207 -4.03 -20.14 -6.06
CA GLN A 207 -4.96 -21.15 -6.48
C GLN A 207 -4.43 -22.55 -6.14
N ARG A 208 -5.25 -23.35 -5.43
CA ARG A 208 -4.97 -24.76 -5.13
C ARG A 208 -6.26 -25.55 -5.27
N ASN A 209 -6.19 -26.72 -5.90
CA ASN A 209 -7.30 -27.67 -6.02
C ASN A 209 -8.61 -27.00 -6.52
N GLY A 210 -8.52 -26.10 -7.50
CA GLY A 210 -9.67 -25.38 -8.05
C GLY A 210 -10.19 -24.21 -7.21
N VAL A 211 -9.70 -24.03 -6.01
CA VAL A 211 -10.04 -22.89 -5.12
C VAL A 211 -9.04 -21.76 -5.31
N THR A 212 -9.52 -20.55 -5.53
CA THR A 212 -8.68 -19.34 -5.59
C THR A 212 -8.96 -18.43 -4.41
N LEU A 213 -7.95 -18.16 -3.61
CA LEU A 213 -8.03 -17.24 -2.48
C LEU A 213 -7.27 -15.96 -2.78
N ILE A 214 -7.87 -14.83 -2.39
CA ILE A 214 -7.25 -13.51 -2.42
C ILE A 214 -6.93 -13.10 -0.99
N VAL A 215 -5.67 -12.69 -0.78
CA VAL A 215 -5.20 -12.06 0.45
C VAL A 215 -4.94 -10.58 0.18
N SER A 216 -5.38 -9.72 1.11
CA SER A 216 -5.12 -8.28 1.07
C SER A 216 -4.66 -7.81 2.44
N ILE A 217 -3.53 -7.13 2.49
CA ILE A 217 -2.83 -6.72 3.70
C ILE A 217 -2.33 -5.29 3.53
N LEU A 218 -2.66 -4.42 4.49
CA LEU A 218 -2.17 -3.06 4.60
C LEU A 218 -1.47 -2.85 5.94
N GLY A 219 -0.43 -2.03 5.97
CA GLY A 219 0.25 -1.62 7.19
C GLY A 219 1.04 -2.74 7.89
N ALA A 220 1.47 -3.78 7.18
CA ALA A 220 2.12 -4.95 7.78
C ALA A 220 3.58 -4.70 8.16
N ARG A 221 4.03 -5.35 9.25
CA ARG A 221 5.45 -5.48 9.59
C ARG A 221 6.10 -6.61 8.81
N ASP A 222 5.39 -7.73 8.65
CA ASP A 222 5.82 -8.93 7.93
C ASP A 222 4.77 -9.37 6.90
N GLN A 223 4.69 -8.65 5.77
CA GLN A 223 3.69 -8.92 4.72
C GLN A 223 3.76 -10.35 4.16
N TRP A 224 4.95 -10.96 4.11
CA TRP A 224 5.10 -12.29 3.53
C TRP A 224 4.69 -13.39 4.50
N GLY A 225 5.12 -13.29 5.77
CA GLY A 225 4.67 -14.22 6.80
C GLY A 225 3.16 -14.12 7.04
N ASP A 226 2.62 -12.90 7.09
CA ASP A 226 1.17 -12.70 7.26
C ASP A 226 0.39 -13.24 6.06
N ALA A 227 0.84 -12.98 4.83
CA ALA A 227 0.18 -13.50 3.63
C ALA A 227 0.16 -15.03 3.60
N LYS A 228 1.31 -15.67 3.86
CA LYS A 228 1.41 -17.12 3.90
C LYS A 228 0.50 -17.72 4.98
N ARG A 229 0.53 -17.19 6.21
CA ARG A 229 -0.34 -17.66 7.31
C ARG A 229 -1.82 -17.54 6.99
N LEU A 230 -2.25 -16.40 6.43
CA LEU A 230 -3.65 -16.17 6.06
C LEU A 230 -4.11 -17.10 4.92
N LEU A 231 -3.25 -17.33 3.92
CA LEU A 231 -3.54 -18.22 2.80
C LEU A 231 -3.63 -19.68 3.26
N GLU A 232 -2.66 -20.17 4.06
CA GLU A 232 -2.71 -21.53 4.63
C GLU A 232 -3.93 -21.71 5.52
N TYR A 233 -4.23 -20.74 6.39
CA TYR A 233 -5.46 -20.77 7.18
C TYR A 233 -6.71 -20.86 6.30
N GLY A 234 -6.78 -20.06 5.24
CA GLY A 234 -7.90 -20.04 4.31
C GLY A 234 -8.09 -21.38 3.59
N PHE A 235 -7.01 -22.00 3.08
CA PHE A 235 -7.08 -23.30 2.40
C PHE A 235 -7.40 -24.44 3.38
N ASN A 236 -6.74 -24.50 4.53
CA ASN A 236 -6.94 -25.57 5.51
C ASN A 236 -8.34 -25.58 6.13
N ASN A 237 -9.02 -24.45 6.15
CA ASN A 237 -10.36 -24.29 6.72
C ASN A 237 -11.43 -23.93 5.68
N TYR A 238 -11.14 -24.10 4.39
CA TYR A 238 -12.00 -23.56 3.32
C TYR A 238 -13.44 -24.06 3.39
N GLU A 239 -13.66 -25.36 3.58
CA GLU A 239 -14.98 -25.96 3.62
C GLU A 239 -15.84 -25.41 4.78
N THR A 240 -15.24 -25.21 5.94
CA THR A 240 -15.91 -24.61 7.11
C THR A 240 -16.18 -23.12 6.88
N LEU A 241 -15.19 -22.39 6.36
CA LEU A 241 -15.28 -20.94 6.16
C LEU A 241 -16.25 -20.54 5.05
N LYS A 242 -16.42 -21.37 4.02
CA LYS A 242 -17.37 -21.09 2.95
C LYS A 242 -18.84 -21.26 3.36
N THR A 243 -19.12 -22.05 4.40
CA THR A 243 -20.48 -22.30 4.90
C THR A 243 -20.82 -21.46 6.13
N ALA A 244 -19.83 -21.04 6.91
CA ALA A 244 -20.03 -20.18 8.08
C ALA A 244 -20.71 -18.86 7.70
N ALA A 245 -21.52 -18.25 8.58
CA ALA A 245 -22.07 -16.91 8.33
C ALA A 245 -20.92 -15.92 8.03
N SER A 246 -21.09 -15.07 7.00
CA SER A 246 -20.05 -14.06 6.68
C SER A 246 -19.71 -13.26 7.94
N PRO A 247 -18.43 -13.05 8.27
CA PRO A 247 -18.07 -12.22 9.39
C PRO A 247 -18.76 -10.87 9.23
N ALA A 248 -19.67 -10.52 10.11
CA ALA A 248 -20.38 -9.25 10.04
C ALA A 248 -19.37 -8.10 10.08
N ALA A 249 -19.55 -7.11 9.22
CA ALA A 249 -18.83 -5.85 9.36
C ALA A 249 -19.18 -5.30 10.75
N LYS A 250 -18.20 -5.12 11.63
CA LYS A 250 -18.43 -4.43 12.89
C LYS A 250 -18.75 -2.97 12.56
N ASN A 251 -20.03 -2.60 12.67
CA ASN A 251 -20.41 -1.20 12.67
C ASN A 251 -19.73 -0.52 13.86
N ALA A 252 -19.39 0.75 13.69
CA ALA A 252 -18.72 1.59 14.69
C ALA A 252 -19.55 1.83 15.97
N SER A 253 -20.68 1.17 16.15
CA SER A 253 -21.50 1.14 17.37
C SER A 253 -21.42 -0.26 17.98
N GLY A 254 -20.64 -0.35 19.08
CA GLY A 254 -20.28 -1.60 19.71
C GLY A 254 -21.42 -2.32 20.42
N GLU A 255 -22.14 -3.18 19.73
CA GLU A 255 -22.92 -4.25 20.39
C GLU A 255 -22.84 -5.52 19.53
N ALA A 256 -22.33 -6.60 20.13
CA ALA A 256 -22.25 -7.93 19.54
C ALA A 256 -23.43 -8.79 20.04
N PRO A 257 -24.11 -9.57 19.18
CA PRO A 257 -25.03 -10.60 19.65
C PRO A 257 -24.24 -11.75 20.26
N LEU A 258 -24.62 -12.13 21.47
CA LEU A 258 -24.16 -13.31 22.20
C LEU A 258 -24.59 -14.60 21.49
N GLY A 259 -23.64 -15.49 21.20
CA GLY A 259 -23.92 -16.87 20.95
C GLY A 259 -23.06 -17.57 19.92
N ALA A 260 -21.93 -18.13 20.34
CA ALA A 260 -21.43 -19.47 20.00
C ALA A 260 -20.06 -19.68 20.66
N ARG A 261 -19.91 -20.82 21.31
CA ARG A 261 -18.73 -21.23 22.11
C ARG A 261 -17.43 -21.11 21.30
N GLY A 262 -16.46 -20.37 21.88
CA GLY A 262 -15.12 -20.24 21.32
C GLY A 262 -14.30 -21.53 21.54
N GLU A 263 -13.94 -22.18 20.45
CA GLU A 263 -12.83 -23.13 20.46
C GLU A 263 -11.51 -22.38 20.22
N ARG A 264 -10.56 -22.62 21.08
CA ARG A 264 -9.20 -22.05 20.99
C ARG A 264 -8.46 -22.70 19.83
N LEU A 265 -8.12 -21.92 18.83
CA LEU A 265 -7.13 -22.31 17.83
C LEU A 265 -5.74 -22.14 18.47
N SER A 266 -5.09 -23.27 18.79
CA SER A 266 -3.71 -23.31 19.31
C SER A 266 -2.76 -22.74 18.27
N GLY A 267 -2.17 -21.59 18.57
CA GLY A 267 -1.14 -20.94 17.74
C GLY A 267 -1.43 -19.52 17.26
N LEU A 268 -2.67 -19.03 17.35
CA LEU A 268 -3.01 -17.62 17.16
C LEU A 268 -3.61 -17.07 18.46
N THR A 269 -2.82 -16.39 19.25
CA THR A 269 -3.34 -15.69 20.44
C THR A 269 -4.11 -14.47 19.95
N ILE A 270 -5.43 -14.62 19.79
CA ILE A 270 -6.36 -13.50 19.64
C ILE A 270 -6.60 -12.99 21.06
N LEU A 271 -5.97 -11.90 21.44
CA LEU A 271 -6.28 -11.22 22.69
C LEU A 271 -7.72 -10.67 22.63
N PRO A 272 -8.56 -10.96 23.65
CA PRO A 272 -9.89 -10.37 23.76
C PRO A 272 -9.83 -8.84 23.78
N GLN A 273 -10.84 -8.20 23.24
CA GLN A 273 -10.95 -6.73 23.10
C GLN A 273 -10.95 -6.00 24.46
N GLU A 274 -11.18 -6.70 25.55
CA GLU A 274 -11.20 -6.18 26.93
C GLU A 274 -9.82 -5.88 27.51
N LEU A 275 -8.72 -6.34 26.88
CA LEU A 275 -7.34 -6.03 27.25
C LEU A 275 -6.70 -4.93 26.40
N ARG A 276 -7.48 -4.18 25.65
CA ARG A 276 -7.04 -2.88 25.16
C ARG A 276 -7.09 -1.87 26.31
N ALA A 277 -6.09 -1.92 27.18
CA ALA A 277 -5.69 -0.71 27.87
C ALA A 277 -5.50 0.36 26.79
N LYS A 278 -6.15 1.53 26.96
CA LYS A 278 -5.81 2.72 26.14
C LYS A 278 -4.28 2.75 26.13
N PRO A 279 -3.61 2.71 24.96
CA PRO A 279 -2.17 2.81 24.96
C PRO A 279 -1.83 4.11 25.66
N ALA A 280 -1.08 4.03 26.75
CA ALA A 280 -0.58 5.18 27.47
C ALA A 280 0.27 6.07 26.55
N ASP A 281 0.76 5.49 25.44
CA ASP A 281 1.61 6.12 24.44
C ASP A 281 0.94 6.00 23.06
N GLY A 282 0.42 7.11 22.53
CA GLY A 282 -0.09 7.21 21.16
C GLY A 282 1.03 7.16 20.12
N TYR A 283 0.71 7.53 18.88
CA TYR A 283 1.69 7.70 17.81
C TYR A 283 2.62 8.88 18.11
N ILE A 284 3.91 8.66 18.04
CA ILE A 284 4.95 9.67 18.25
C ILE A 284 5.57 10.07 16.92
N LEU A 285 5.72 11.36 16.69
CA LEU A 285 6.42 11.90 15.52
C LEU A 285 7.89 12.18 15.89
N GLN A 286 8.83 11.48 15.28
CA GLN A 286 10.24 11.80 15.42
C GLN A 286 10.68 12.74 14.30
N VAL A 287 11.00 13.97 14.66
CA VAL A 287 11.37 15.04 13.70
C VAL A 287 12.85 14.94 13.31
N ALA A 288 13.72 14.70 14.30
CA ALA A 288 15.17 14.58 14.08
C ALA A 288 15.86 13.80 15.19
N SER A 289 17.15 13.47 14.97
CA SER A 289 18.06 12.93 15.99
C SER A 289 19.41 13.64 15.88
N PHE A 290 19.98 14.07 17.01
CA PHE A 290 21.25 14.80 17.09
C PHE A 290 22.20 14.12 18.08
N ARG A 291 23.49 14.25 17.87
CA ARG A 291 24.50 13.84 18.88
C ARG A 291 24.58 14.84 20.03
N GLU A 292 24.32 16.11 19.75
CA GLU A 292 24.41 17.23 20.71
C GLU A 292 23.00 17.58 21.21
N ARG A 293 22.83 17.68 22.52
CA ARG A 293 21.59 18.00 23.18
C ARG A 293 21.07 19.39 22.81
N ASP A 294 21.96 20.37 22.78
CA ASP A 294 21.60 21.76 22.53
C ASP A 294 20.95 21.96 21.14
N ARG A 295 21.45 21.24 20.12
CA ARG A 295 20.82 21.25 18.79
C ARG A 295 19.44 20.62 18.77
N ALA A 296 19.26 19.55 19.51
CA ALA A 296 17.94 18.92 19.65
C ALA A 296 16.95 19.87 20.35
N GLU A 297 17.37 20.54 21.43
CA GLU A 297 16.55 21.50 22.16
C GLU A 297 16.24 22.75 21.33
N GLN A 298 17.18 23.22 20.52
CA GLN A 298 16.94 24.32 19.58
C GLN A 298 15.85 23.97 18.56
N LEU A 299 15.93 22.79 17.94
CA LEU A 299 14.88 22.34 17.02
C LEU A 299 13.54 22.15 17.73
N ALA A 300 13.55 21.55 18.92
CA ALA A 300 12.31 21.38 19.70
C ALA A 300 11.63 22.72 20.01
N ARG A 301 12.39 23.76 20.36
CA ARG A 301 11.85 25.12 20.52
C ARG A 301 11.21 25.66 19.25
N GLN A 302 11.90 25.54 18.11
CA GLN A 302 11.36 25.97 16.81
C GLN A 302 10.06 25.24 16.44
N ILE A 303 9.96 23.95 16.77
CA ILE A 303 8.74 23.16 16.53
C ILE A 303 7.62 23.61 17.47
N ARG A 304 7.90 23.91 18.75
CA ARG A 304 6.91 24.46 19.68
C ARG A 304 6.39 25.85 19.27
N GLU A 305 7.27 26.73 18.78
CA GLU A 305 6.89 28.04 18.24
C GLU A 305 5.92 27.93 17.05
N LYS A 306 5.92 26.79 16.35
CA LYS A 306 5.01 26.49 15.24
C LYS A 306 3.70 25.80 15.69
N GLY A 307 3.48 25.66 17.01
CA GLY A 307 2.25 25.14 17.59
C GLY A 307 2.22 23.63 17.85
N PHE A 308 3.39 22.95 17.85
CA PHE A 308 3.44 21.50 18.10
C PHE A 308 4.10 21.20 19.44
N ASP A 309 3.47 20.34 20.26
CA ASP A 309 4.05 19.89 21.52
C ASP A 309 5.24 18.96 21.26
N SER A 310 6.45 19.45 21.49
CA SER A 310 7.68 18.73 21.21
C SER A 310 8.57 18.54 22.44
N SER A 311 9.15 17.35 22.53
CA SER A 311 10.07 16.92 23.58
C SER A 311 11.42 16.50 23.01
N VAL A 312 12.45 16.51 23.87
CA VAL A 312 13.78 15.94 23.55
C VAL A 312 14.03 14.76 24.47
N GLU A 313 14.24 13.59 23.88
CA GLU A 313 14.49 12.35 24.62
C GLU A 313 15.90 11.80 24.33
N PRO A 314 16.66 11.43 25.38
CA PRO A 314 17.92 10.73 25.16
C PRO A 314 17.66 9.32 24.62
N PHE A 315 18.48 8.88 23.69
CA PHE A 315 18.44 7.53 23.13
C PHE A 315 19.84 6.92 23.15
N VAL A 316 19.96 5.79 23.84
CA VAL A 316 21.20 4.99 23.93
C VAL A 316 20.93 3.68 23.18
N PRO A 317 21.52 3.47 22.00
CA PRO A 317 21.37 2.21 21.27
C PRO A 317 22.19 1.10 21.94
N ALA A 318 21.80 -0.18 21.70
CA ALA A 318 22.56 -1.33 22.18
C ALA A 318 23.98 -1.41 21.57
N ARG A 319 24.20 -0.80 20.40
CA ARG A 319 25.51 -0.60 19.74
C ARG A 319 25.48 0.74 19.01
N GLY A 320 26.51 1.54 19.16
CA GLY A 320 26.67 2.87 18.53
C GLY A 320 26.58 4.03 19.51
N ASP A 321 26.66 5.26 18.98
CA ASP A 321 26.70 6.49 19.79
C ASP A 321 25.32 6.90 20.31
N SER A 322 25.29 7.49 21.51
CA SER A 322 24.08 8.09 22.08
C SER A 322 23.59 9.28 21.24
N SER A 323 22.30 9.51 21.23
CA SER A 323 21.67 10.63 20.50
C SER A 323 20.52 11.23 21.29
N PHE A 324 20.10 12.44 20.89
CA PHE A 324 18.94 13.15 21.41
C PHE A 324 17.88 13.24 20.29
N ARG A 325 16.71 12.67 20.55
CA ARG A 325 15.61 12.62 19.57
C ARG A 325 14.61 13.71 19.86
N VAL A 326 14.27 14.48 18.83
CA VAL A 326 13.17 15.47 18.91
C VAL A 326 11.89 14.78 18.49
N ARG A 327 10.89 14.76 19.39
CA ARG A 327 9.63 14.08 19.23
C ARG A 327 8.45 15.02 19.43
N VAL A 328 7.33 14.75 18.77
CA VAL A 328 6.07 15.49 18.86
C VAL A 328 4.94 14.49 19.10
N GLY A 329 3.99 14.84 19.90
CA GLY A 329 2.87 13.99 20.34
C GLY A 329 2.95 13.63 21.82
N PRO A 330 2.15 12.64 22.29
CA PRO A 330 1.54 11.54 21.52
C PRO A 330 0.22 11.91 20.81
N TYR A 331 -0.08 11.22 19.71
CA TYR A 331 -1.35 11.31 19.01
C TYR A 331 -2.13 10.00 19.18
N ALA A 332 -3.38 10.09 19.58
CA ALA A 332 -4.20 8.90 19.82
C ALA A 332 -4.46 8.08 18.55
N GLU A 333 -4.55 8.77 17.40
CA GLU A 333 -4.86 8.16 16.11
C GLU A 333 -3.77 8.39 15.06
N LEU A 334 -3.59 7.41 14.17
CA LEU A 334 -2.60 7.48 13.09
C LEU A 334 -2.88 8.66 12.14
N ILE A 335 -4.15 8.94 11.86
CA ILE A 335 -4.56 10.02 10.96
C ILE A 335 -4.12 11.37 11.55
N ALA A 336 -4.40 11.63 12.82
CA ALA A 336 -3.97 12.86 13.51
C ALA A 336 -2.44 13.00 13.51
N ALA A 337 -1.71 11.90 13.68
CA ALA A 337 -0.25 11.90 13.58
C ALA A 337 0.25 12.21 12.16
N GLN A 338 -0.45 11.73 11.13
CA GLN A 338 -0.12 11.99 9.73
C GLN A 338 -0.36 13.44 9.35
N GLU A 339 -1.50 14.02 9.75
CA GLU A 339 -1.83 15.44 9.54
C GLU A 339 -0.79 16.34 10.21
N ALA A 340 -0.48 16.07 11.47
CA ALA A 340 0.56 16.80 12.19
C ALA A 340 1.95 16.67 11.52
N ALA A 341 2.31 15.50 11.00
CA ALA A 341 3.56 15.29 10.29
C ALA A 341 3.65 16.12 9.00
N GLN A 342 2.55 16.24 8.26
CA GLN A 342 2.46 17.07 7.05
C GLN A 342 2.54 18.55 7.39
N GLU A 343 1.84 18.97 8.44
CA GLU A 343 1.84 20.35 8.90
C GLU A 343 3.23 20.77 9.41
N ILE A 344 3.93 19.89 10.14
CA ILE A 344 5.32 20.10 10.57
C ILE A 344 6.21 20.27 9.32
N PHE A 345 6.07 19.42 8.33
CA PHE A 345 6.83 19.53 7.09
C PHE A 345 6.55 20.85 6.36
N ALA A 346 5.28 21.22 6.20
CA ALA A 346 4.88 22.46 5.55
C ALA A 346 5.42 23.71 6.26
N LYS A 347 5.39 23.73 7.60
CA LYS A 347 5.81 24.87 8.41
C LYS A 347 7.31 24.92 8.73
N SER A 348 8.00 23.78 8.70
CA SER A 348 9.42 23.69 9.14
C SER A 348 10.38 23.11 8.11
N GLY A 349 9.88 22.50 7.04
CA GLY A 349 10.71 21.78 6.06
C GLY A 349 11.28 20.44 6.57
N HIS A 350 11.02 20.05 7.82
CA HIS A 350 11.55 18.82 8.41
C HIS A 350 10.67 17.62 8.07
N ARG A 351 11.25 16.58 7.50
CA ARG A 351 10.57 15.29 7.31
C ARG A 351 10.45 14.58 8.66
N VAL A 352 9.28 13.99 8.90
CA VAL A 352 8.93 13.39 10.19
C VAL A 352 8.76 11.89 10.04
N LEU A 353 9.30 11.12 10.99
CA LEU A 353 9.07 9.68 11.11
C LEU A 353 7.94 9.42 12.11
N ILE A 354 6.87 8.76 11.67
CA ILE A 354 5.76 8.36 12.55
C ILE A 354 6.10 7.04 13.22
N LEU A 355 6.19 7.04 14.54
CA LEU A 355 6.44 5.85 15.35
C LEU A 355 5.10 5.36 15.92
N PRO A 356 4.80 4.04 15.80
CA PRO A 356 3.59 3.48 16.40
C PRO A 356 3.68 3.49 17.93
N PRO A 357 2.52 3.39 18.63
CA PRO A 357 2.48 3.19 20.07
C PRO A 357 3.37 2.02 20.48
N GLN A 358 4.19 2.21 21.50
CA GLN A 358 5.01 1.11 22.04
C GLN A 358 4.12 0.23 22.92
N THR A 359 3.97 -1.04 22.54
CA THR A 359 3.44 -2.03 23.49
C THR A 359 4.45 -2.20 24.62
N PRO A 360 4.01 -2.26 25.89
CA PRO A 360 4.91 -2.59 26.98
C PRO A 360 5.65 -3.90 26.64
N ARG A 361 6.96 -3.87 26.65
CA ARG A 361 7.75 -5.11 26.66
C ARG A 361 7.49 -5.76 28.00
N ASP A 362 7.00 -7.00 27.97
CA ASP A 362 6.96 -7.85 29.15
C ASP A 362 8.33 -7.78 29.84
N ALA A 363 8.30 -7.29 31.08
CA ALA A 363 9.44 -7.38 31.97
C ALA A 363 9.60 -8.85 32.36
N SER A 364 10.60 -9.50 31.83
CA SER A 364 11.19 -10.73 32.34
C SER A 364 12.68 -10.73 32.03
#